data_6c0926a193c6102d5b111be2a291edfe
#
_entry.id   6c0926a193c6102d5b111be2a291edfe
#
_cell.length_a   1.000
_cell.length_b   1.000
_cell.length_c   1.000
_cell.angle_alpha   90.00
_cell.angle_beta   90.00
_cell.angle_gamma   90.00
#
_symmetry.space_group_name_H-M   'P 1'
#
loop_
_entity.id
_entity.type
_entity.pdbx_description
1 polymer ?
#
loop_
_entity_poly.entity_id
_entity_poly.type
_entity_poly.pdbx_seq_one_letter_code
_entity_poly.pdbx_strand_id
1 'polypeptide(L)'
;MSGFRLPERPDEAADRPAEHRSIAAVLRSHPRFALTLLGCMFFFLTHTISNTYMNALVAKAGGTASAVGTSLAISAVLELPAMTLVSRLQKRFSPGFFLRFAAGAEVVKFLIFYLARSMPLIYLGHCMQFFQFAVYAPATVYYVAAALPERDQLKGQSLIYVAGSGLGGALGNLLGGRLLDRSGIQAALLLGTVSAAASLLTFCLSTREDSR
;
A
#
# COMPACT_ATOMS: atom_id res chain seq x y z
N MET A 1 -34.25 -52.56 30.63
CA MET A 1 -33.76 -51.18 30.77
C MET A 1 -32.53 -51.01 29.90
N SER A 2 -32.71 -50.53 28.70
CA SER A 2 -31.63 -50.43 27.70
C SER A 2 -31.04 -49.00 27.80
N GLY A 3 -29.80 -48.92 28.24
CA GLY A 3 -29.05 -47.68 28.41
C GLY A 3 -28.71 -47.07 27.06
N PHE A 4 -29.31 -45.93 26.77
CA PHE A 4 -28.98 -45.09 25.63
C PHE A 4 -27.62 -44.42 25.88
N ARG A 5 -26.55 -44.92 25.21
CA ARG A 5 -25.24 -44.24 25.18
C ARG A 5 -25.31 -43.17 24.11
N LEU A 6 -25.15 -41.91 24.51
CA LEU A 6 -24.92 -40.78 23.57
C LEU A 6 -23.58 -41.00 22.85
N PRO A 7 -23.50 -40.74 21.54
CA PRO A 7 -22.22 -40.78 20.85
C PRO A 7 -21.32 -39.65 21.37
N GLU A 8 -20.09 -40.00 21.70
CA GLU A 8 -19.04 -39.03 22.09
C GLU A 8 -18.87 -38.00 20.98
N ARG A 9 -18.85 -36.72 21.37
CA ARG A 9 -18.65 -35.63 20.45
C ARG A 9 -17.21 -35.67 19.90
N PRO A 10 -17.00 -35.59 18.57
CA PRO A 10 -15.66 -35.51 17.97
C PRO A 10 -14.93 -34.19 18.16
N ASP A 11 -15.36 -33.28 19.02
CA ASP A 11 -14.93 -31.89 19.04
C ASP A 11 -13.85 -31.50 20.06
N GLU A 12 -13.30 -32.47 20.83
CA GLU A 12 -12.21 -32.12 21.78
C GLU A 12 -10.80 -32.05 21.16
N ALA A 13 -10.65 -32.36 19.88
CA ALA A 13 -9.35 -32.26 19.19
C ALA A 13 -9.12 -30.89 18.51
N ALA A 14 -10.14 -30.03 18.42
CA ALA A 14 -10.10 -28.78 17.69
C ALA A 14 -9.71 -27.55 18.53
N ASP A 15 -9.68 -27.66 19.85
CA ASP A 15 -9.43 -26.52 20.75
C ASP A 15 -8.02 -26.53 21.37
N ARG A 16 -7.00 -26.82 20.55
CA ARG A 16 -5.64 -26.41 20.92
C ARG A 16 -5.53 -24.92 20.65
N PRO A 17 -5.24 -24.06 21.68
CA PRO A 17 -5.01 -22.65 21.45
C PRO A 17 -3.95 -22.52 20.37
N ALA A 18 -4.27 -21.89 19.25
CA ALA A 18 -3.30 -21.60 18.21
C ALA A 18 -2.15 -20.85 18.89
N GLU A 19 -0.98 -21.48 18.93
CA GLU A 19 0.21 -20.94 19.58
C GLU A 19 0.44 -19.53 19.02
N HIS A 20 0.11 -18.51 19.83
CA HIS A 20 0.18 -17.10 19.42
C HIS A 20 1.65 -16.72 19.22
N ARG A 21 2.20 -17.00 18.04
CA ARG A 21 3.53 -16.50 17.68
C ARG A 21 3.56 -14.99 17.88
N SER A 22 4.58 -14.49 18.57
CA SER A 22 4.77 -13.06 18.74
C SER A 22 5.07 -12.40 17.38
N ILE A 23 4.72 -11.13 17.22
CA ILE A 23 5.04 -10.34 16.01
C ILE A 23 6.55 -10.44 15.70
N ALA A 24 7.39 -10.33 16.72
CA ALA A 24 8.85 -10.44 16.57
C ALA A 24 9.28 -11.81 16.02
N ALA A 25 8.61 -12.90 16.42
CA ALA A 25 8.90 -14.23 15.89
C ALA A 25 8.50 -14.34 14.40
N VAL A 26 7.36 -13.78 13.99
CA VAL A 26 6.94 -13.75 12.59
C VAL A 26 7.94 -12.97 11.74
N LEU A 27 8.37 -11.80 12.18
CA LEU A 27 9.31 -10.96 11.43
C LEU A 27 10.70 -11.60 11.33
N ARG A 28 11.19 -12.26 12.39
CA ARG A 28 12.48 -12.97 12.37
C ARG A 28 12.46 -14.20 11.45
N SER A 29 11.34 -14.91 11.41
CA SER A 29 11.20 -16.11 10.55
C SER A 29 10.97 -15.75 9.07
N HIS A 30 10.51 -14.51 8.77
CA HIS A 30 10.21 -14.06 7.41
C HIS A 30 10.87 -12.69 7.12
N PRO A 31 12.21 -12.61 6.97
CA PRO A 31 12.93 -11.34 6.82
C PRO A 31 12.53 -10.57 5.55
N ARG A 32 12.13 -11.29 4.48
CA ARG A 32 11.61 -10.66 3.26
C ARG A 32 10.28 -9.97 3.50
N PHE A 33 9.40 -10.58 4.30
CA PHE A 33 8.16 -9.94 4.71
C PHE A 33 8.42 -8.66 5.51
N ALA A 34 9.40 -8.69 6.44
CA ALA A 34 9.82 -7.49 7.18
C ALA A 34 10.30 -6.36 6.23
N LEU A 35 11.06 -6.71 5.18
CA LEU A 35 11.48 -5.74 4.17
C LEU A 35 10.29 -5.20 3.35
N THR A 36 9.30 -6.05 3.05
CA THR A 36 8.07 -5.62 2.39
C THR A 36 7.29 -4.62 3.26
N LEU A 37 7.24 -4.79 4.58
CA LEU A 37 6.61 -3.81 5.49
C LEU A 37 7.27 -2.44 5.39
N LEU A 38 8.59 -2.38 5.27
CA LEU A 38 9.32 -1.13 5.04
C LEU A 38 8.92 -0.50 3.70
N GLY A 39 8.78 -1.30 2.65
CA GLY A 39 8.24 -0.85 1.36
C GLY A 39 6.83 -0.27 1.46
N CYS A 40 5.95 -0.94 2.22
CA CYS A 40 4.59 -0.45 2.50
C CYS A 40 4.60 0.87 3.26
N MET A 41 5.49 1.03 4.23
CA MET A 41 5.65 2.28 4.98
C MET A 41 6.04 3.45 4.04
N PHE A 42 7.05 3.28 3.19
CA PHE A 42 7.44 4.30 2.23
C PHE A 42 6.35 4.59 1.20
N PHE A 43 5.65 3.56 0.72
CA PHE A 43 4.53 3.72 -0.20
C PHE A 43 3.42 4.60 0.38
N PHE A 44 3.00 4.31 1.62
CA PHE A 44 1.95 5.09 2.28
C PHE A 44 2.41 6.48 2.71
N LEU A 45 3.68 6.67 3.07
CA LEU A 45 4.24 7.99 3.32
C LEU A 45 4.02 8.88 2.09
N THR A 46 4.36 8.37 0.91
CA THR A 46 4.17 9.05 -0.37
C THR A 46 2.69 9.28 -0.68
N HIS A 47 1.88 8.24 -0.57
CA HIS A 47 0.44 8.30 -0.81
C HIS A 47 -0.24 9.35 0.08
N THR A 48 0.14 9.43 1.35
CA THR A 48 -0.37 10.42 2.31
C THR A 48 0.00 11.84 1.93
N ILE A 49 1.24 12.08 1.49
CA ILE A 49 1.66 13.42 1.01
C ILE A 49 0.76 13.88 -0.12
N SER A 50 0.49 13.04 -1.12
CA SER A 50 -0.32 13.43 -2.28
C SER A 50 -1.78 13.73 -1.92
N ASN A 51 -2.35 13.01 -0.95
CA ASN A 51 -3.75 13.20 -0.55
C ASN A 51 -3.92 14.36 0.44
N THR A 52 -3.08 14.41 1.49
CA THR A 52 -3.19 15.43 2.54
C THR A 52 -2.89 16.84 2.01
N TYR A 53 -1.88 16.97 1.14
CA TYR A 53 -1.45 18.27 0.64
C TYR A 53 -1.95 18.57 -0.79
N MET A 54 -3.04 17.91 -1.18
CA MET A 54 -3.70 18.10 -2.48
C MET A 54 -4.04 19.57 -2.77
N ASN A 55 -4.56 20.29 -1.77
CA ASN A 55 -4.89 21.71 -1.94
C ASN A 55 -3.65 22.56 -2.32
N ALA A 56 -2.52 22.32 -1.65
CA ALA A 56 -1.28 23.02 -1.95
C ALA A 56 -0.72 22.64 -3.33
N LEU A 57 -0.87 21.38 -3.73
CA LEU A 57 -0.48 20.86 -5.03
C LEU A 57 -1.30 21.51 -6.16
N VAL A 58 -2.62 21.58 -6.01
CA VAL A 58 -3.54 22.21 -6.97
C VAL A 58 -3.30 23.72 -7.05
N ALA A 59 -3.13 24.39 -5.90
CA ALA A 59 -2.82 25.82 -5.85
C ALA A 59 -1.50 26.16 -6.57
N LYS A 60 -0.46 25.31 -6.43
CA LYS A 60 0.81 25.44 -7.17
C LYS A 60 0.61 25.47 -8.68
N ALA A 61 -0.36 24.72 -9.19
CA ALA A 61 -0.68 24.63 -10.61
C ALA A 61 -1.71 25.70 -11.08
N GLY A 62 -2.08 26.63 -10.20
CA GLY A 62 -3.07 27.69 -10.49
C GLY A 62 -4.52 27.19 -10.45
N GLY A 63 -4.78 26.05 -9.83
CA GLY A 63 -6.12 25.47 -9.70
C GLY A 63 -6.90 26.04 -8.51
N THR A 64 -8.20 25.76 -8.50
CA THR A 64 -9.16 26.17 -7.45
C THR A 64 -9.60 24.99 -6.59
N ALA A 65 -10.38 25.25 -5.53
CA ALA A 65 -10.98 24.19 -4.71
C ALA A 65 -11.85 23.20 -5.52
N SER A 66 -12.54 23.67 -6.57
CA SER A 66 -13.28 22.79 -7.49
C SER A 66 -12.36 21.82 -8.23
N ALA A 67 -11.16 22.25 -8.60
CA ALA A 67 -10.15 21.39 -9.24
C ALA A 67 -9.63 20.28 -8.31
N VAL A 68 -9.62 20.52 -6.99
CA VAL A 68 -9.34 19.47 -5.98
C VAL A 68 -10.40 18.38 -6.04
N GLY A 69 -11.69 18.78 -6.02
CA GLY A 69 -12.80 17.84 -6.15
C GLY A 69 -12.73 17.02 -7.44
N THR A 70 -12.43 17.66 -8.57
CA THR A 70 -12.24 16.97 -9.85
C THR A 70 -11.07 15.97 -9.81
N SER A 71 -9.94 16.33 -9.20
CA SER A 71 -8.78 15.45 -9.04
C SER A 71 -9.11 14.21 -8.22
N LEU A 72 -9.84 14.38 -7.12
CA LEU A 72 -10.30 13.25 -6.28
C LEU A 72 -11.31 12.36 -7.01
N ALA A 73 -12.24 12.96 -7.77
CA ALA A 73 -13.22 12.22 -8.57
C ALA A 73 -12.53 11.36 -9.64
N ILE A 74 -11.52 11.89 -10.35
CA ILE A 74 -10.72 11.13 -11.32
C ILE A 74 -10.10 9.91 -10.65
N SER A 75 -9.45 10.10 -9.50
CA SER A 75 -8.84 9.00 -8.75
C SER A 75 -9.85 7.92 -8.36
N ALA A 76 -10.98 8.32 -7.77
CA ALA A 76 -12.02 7.40 -7.30
C ALA A 76 -12.67 6.60 -8.44
N VAL A 77 -12.98 7.25 -9.57
CA VAL A 77 -13.60 6.58 -10.73
C VAL A 77 -12.66 5.55 -11.35
N LEU A 78 -11.35 5.82 -11.36
CA LEU A 78 -10.36 4.92 -11.95
C LEU A 78 -9.99 3.75 -11.04
N GLU A 79 -10.21 3.86 -9.73
CA GLU A 79 -9.82 2.85 -8.76
C GLU A 79 -10.63 1.54 -8.91
N LEU A 80 -11.95 1.63 -9.09
CA LEU A 80 -12.82 0.46 -9.20
C LEU A 80 -12.49 -0.46 -10.38
N PRO A 81 -12.38 0.04 -11.63
CA PRO A 81 -11.99 -0.81 -12.76
C PRO A 81 -10.59 -1.38 -12.63
N ALA A 82 -9.65 -0.64 -12.02
CA ALA A 82 -8.29 -1.12 -11.79
C ALA A 82 -8.25 -2.31 -10.82
N MET A 83 -8.96 -2.24 -9.69
CA MET A 83 -9.06 -3.35 -8.74
C MET A 83 -9.66 -4.61 -9.38
N THR A 84 -10.68 -4.45 -10.22
CA THR A 84 -11.29 -5.55 -10.97
C THR A 84 -10.30 -6.17 -11.96
N LEU A 85 -9.50 -5.35 -12.63
CA LEU A 85 -8.48 -5.82 -13.56
C LEU A 85 -7.39 -6.61 -12.83
N VAL A 86 -6.91 -6.13 -11.70
CA VAL A 86 -5.89 -6.82 -10.89
C VAL A 86 -6.37 -8.19 -10.45
N SER A 87 -7.62 -8.34 -10.01
CA SER A 87 -8.18 -9.61 -9.58
C SER A 87 -8.19 -10.67 -10.70
N ARG A 88 -8.28 -10.25 -11.97
CA ARG A 88 -8.16 -11.14 -13.13
C ARG A 88 -6.71 -11.46 -13.48
N LEU A 89 -5.83 -10.47 -13.41
CA LEU A 89 -4.42 -10.59 -13.77
C LEU A 89 -3.58 -11.35 -12.73
N GLN A 90 -4.02 -11.41 -11.46
CA GLN A 90 -3.32 -12.15 -10.41
C GLN A 90 -3.11 -13.64 -10.70
N LYS A 91 -3.92 -14.21 -11.61
CA LYS A 91 -3.75 -15.60 -12.08
C LYS A 91 -2.53 -15.77 -13.00
N ARG A 92 -1.98 -14.69 -13.54
CA ARG A 92 -0.87 -14.69 -14.51
C ARG A 92 0.43 -14.12 -13.96
N PHE A 93 0.35 -13.24 -12.97
CA PHE A 93 1.49 -12.52 -12.42
C PHE A 93 1.60 -12.73 -10.92
N SER A 94 2.82 -12.76 -10.40
CA SER A 94 3.06 -12.90 -8.96
C SER A 94 2.62 -11.65 -8.18
N PRO A 95 2.24 -11.80 -6.90
CA PRO A 95 1.93 -10.64 -6.04
C PRO A 95 3.09 -9.64 -5.93
N GLY A 96 4.33 -10.14 -5.92
CA GLY A 96 5.53 -9.30 -5.91
C GLY A 96 5.68 -8.45 -7.17
N PHE A 97 5.25 -8.95 -8.34
CA PHE A 97 5.20 -8.15 -9.56
C PHE A 97 4.27 -6.94 -9.40
N PHE A 98 3.06 -7.13 -8.86
CA PHE A 98 2.10 -6.05 -8.66
C PHE A 98 2.59 -5.00 -7.66
N LEU A 99 3.28 -5.40 -6.58
CA LEU A 99 3.86 -4.46 -5.62
C LEU A 99 4.94 -3.58 -6.29
N ARG A 100 5.84 -4.19 -7.07
CA ARG A 100 6.86 -3.45 -7.85
C ARG A 100 6.23 -2.52 -8.87
N PHE A 101 5.23 -3.01 -9.59
CA PHE A 101 4.51 -2.24 -10.61
C PHE A 101 3.82 -1.01 -9.99
N ALA A 102 3.08 -1.21 -8.89
CA ALA A 102 2.40 -0.14 -8.17
C ALA A 102 3.38 0.92 -7.65
N ALA A 103 4.51 0.49 -7.07
CA ALA A 103 5.54 1.42 -6.60
C ALA A 103 6.23 2.15 -7.76
N GLY A 104 6.44 1.51 -8.91
CA GLY A 104 6.92 2.17 -10.12
C GLY A 104 5.96 3.25 -10.62
N ALA A 105 4.65 2.94 -10.65
CA ALA A 105 3.62 3.90 -10.99
C ALA A 105 3.56 5.07 -9.99
N GLU A 106 3.82 4.83 -8.70
CA GLU A 106 3.92 5.87 -7.67
C GLU A 106 5.10 6.82 -7.93
N VAL A 107 6.27 6.29 -8.32
CA VAL A 107 7.42 7.12 -8.73
C VAL A 107 7.03 8.02 -9.90
N VAL A 108 6.41 7.46 -10.94
CA VAL A 108 5.96 8.24 -12.12
C VAL A 108 4.95 9.32 -11.72
N LYS A 109 3.97 9.00 -10.89
CA LYS A 109 2.98 9.95 -10.36
C LYS A 109 3.64 11.13 -9.66
N PHE A 110 4.59 10.86 -8.76
CA PHE A 110 5.28 11.91 -8.01
C PHE A 110 6.22 12.74 -8.88
N LEU A 111 6.87 12.18 -9.88
CA LEU A 111 7.63 12.92 -10.89
C LEU A 111 6.70 13.85 -11.67
N ILE A 112 5.52 13.39 -12.08
CA ILE A 112 4.52 14.25 -12.75
C ILE A 112 4.12 15.40 -11.82
N PHE A 113 3.79 15.14 -10.55
CA PHE A 113 3.42 16.17 -9.58
C PHE A 113 4.55 17.16 -9.29
N TYR A 114 5.78 16.66 -9.18
CA TYR A 114 6.96 17.51 -8.97
C TYR A 114 7.18 18.47 -10.13
N LEU A 115 7.04 18.00 -11.37
CA LEU A 115 7.23 18.77 -12.59
C LEU A 115 5.98 19.59 -12.99
N ALA A 116 4.80 19.30 -12.41
CA ALA A 116 3.55 19.92 -12.79
C ALA A 116 3.56 21.44 -12.54
N ARG A 117 3.22 22.20 -13.59
CA ARG A 117 3.03 23.65 -13.59
C ARG A 117 1.64 24.06 -14.09
N SER A 118 0.78 23.09 -14.38
CA SER A 118 -0.57 23.31 -14.93
C SER A 118 -1.51 22.21 -14.48
N MET A 119 -2.81 22.51 -14.45
CA MET A 119 -3.86 21.57 -14.02
C MET A 119 -3.93 20.28 -14.85
N PRO A 120 -3.77 20.27 -16.19
CA PRO A 120 -3.76 19.02 -16.95
C PRO A 120 -2.71 18.02 -16.48
N LEU A 121 -1.51 18.47 -16.06
CA LEU A 121 -0.48 17.59 -15.50
C LEU A 121 -0.88 17.06 -14.13
N ILE A 122 -1.56 17.86 -13.31
CA ILE A 122 -2.11 17.37 -12.03
C ILE A 122 -3.15 16.27 -12.28
N TYR A 123 -4.08 16.47 -13.21
CA TYR A 123 -5.08 15.44 -13.57
C TYR A 123 -4.42 14.18 -14.14
N LEU A 124 -3.39 14.31 -14.98
CA LEU A 124 -2.60 13.17 -15.47
C LEU A 124 -1.96 12.40 -14.31
N GLY A 125 -1.37 13.11 -13.34
CA GLY A 125 -0.83 12.47 -12.12
C GLY A 125 -1.89 11.73 -11.33
N HIS A 126 -3.14 12.24 -11.26
CA HIS A 126 -4.26 11.55 -10.63
C HIS A 126 -4.74 10.33 -11.42
N CYS A 127 -4.61 10.32 -12.75
CA CYS A 127 -4.86 9.13 -13.54
C CYS A 127 -3.90 7.97 -13.22
N MET A 128 -2.71 8.25 -12.68
CA MET A 128 -1.80 7.21 -12.19
C MET A 128 -2.36 6.41 -11.02
N GLN A 129 -3.40 6.89 -10.35
CA GLN A 129 -4.10 6.15 -9.29
C GLN A 129 -4.58 4.78 -9.78
N PHE A 130 -4.97 4.67 -11.05
CA PHE A 130 -5.32 3.40 -11.70
C PHE A 130 -4.20 2.36 -11.61
N PHE A 131 -2.95 2.77 -11.79
CA PHE A 131 -1.79 1.88 -11.82
C PHE A 131 -1.09 1.75 -10.45
N GLN A 132 -1.36 2.65 -9.54
CA GLN A 132 -0.68 2.78 -8.27
C GLN A 132 -1.50 2.16 -7.13
N PHE A 133 -2.36 2.92 -6.46
CA PHE A 133 -3.05 2.49 -5.24
C PHE A 133 -4.07 1.36 -5.52
N ALA A 134 -4.79 1.45 -6.62
CA ALA A 134 -5.75 0.43 -7.01
C ALA A 134 -5.12 -0.94 -7.33
N VAL A 135 -3.84 -0.95 -7.69
CA VAL A 135 -3.05 -2.18 -7.86
C VAL A 135 -2.43 -2.61 -6.52
N TYR A 136 -1.89 -1.65 -5.75
CA TYR A 136 -1.23 -1.92 -4.47
C TYR A 136 -2.17 -2.60 -3.46
N ALA A 137 -3.38 -2.08 -3.27
CA ALA A 137 -4.29 -2.55 -2.24
C ALA A 137 -4.61 -4.06 -2.33
N PRO A 138 -5.08 -4.60 -3.48
CA PRO A 138 -5.26 -6.05 -3.60
C PRO A 138 -3.93 -6.82 -3.62
N ALA A 139 -2.84 -6.25 -4.17
CA ALA A 139 -1.55 -6.93 -4.24
C ALA A 139 -0.98 -7.25 -2.84
N THR A 140 -1.19 -6.38 -1.85
CA THR A 140 -0.75 -6.65 -0.47
C THR A 140 -1.48 -7.84 0.15
N VAL A 141 -2.77 -7.99 -0.13
CA VAL A 141 -3.57 -9.14 0.35
C VAL A 141 -3.04 -10.44 -0.24
N TYR A 142 -2.82 -10.46 -1.56
CA TYR A 142 -2.29 -11.64 -2.25
C TYR A 142 -0.85 -11.96 -1.83
N TYR A 143 -0.04 -10.93 -1.58
CA TYR A 143 1.33 -11.11 -1.13
C TYR A 143 1.38 -11.75 0.26
N VAL A 144 0.56 -11.31 1.21
CA VAL A 144 0.48 -11.92 2.55
C VAL A 144 0.06 -13.38 2.46
N ALA A 145 -0.95 -13.69 1.63
CA ALA A 145 -1.43 -15.06 1.45
C ALA A 145 -0.36 -15.99 0.83
N ALA A 146 0.50 -15.44 -0.04
CA ALA A 146 1.60 -16.19 -0.64
C ALA A 146 2.84 -16.30 0.26
N ALA A 147 3.13 -15.26 1.06
CA ALA A 147 4.38 -15.15 1.82
C ALA A 147 4.31 -15.77 3.23
N LEU A 148 3.11 -15.90 3.80
CA LEU A 148 2.92 -16.36 5.18
C LEU A 148 2.01 -17.59 5.26
N PRO A 149 2.28 -18.50 6.23
CA PRO A 149 1.38 -19.60 6.55
C PRO A 149 -0.01 -19.06 6.96
N GLU A 150 -1.07 -19.81 6.70
CA GLU A 150 -2.46 -19.42 6.94
C GLU A 150 -2.70 -18.87 8.36
N ARG A 151 -2.13 -19.53 9.38
CA ARG A 151 -2.20 -19.09 10.79
C ARG A 151 -1.62 -17.71 11.08
N ASP A 152 -0.70 -17.21 10.23
CA ASP A 152 -0.01 -15.92 10.42
C ASP A 152 -0.53 -14.82 9.45
N GLN A 153 -1.42 -15.15 8.50
CA GLN A 153 -1.90 -14.21 7.47
C GLN A 153 -2.67 -13.03 8.06
N LEU A 154 -3.54 -13.26 9.05
CA LEU A 154 -4.27 -12.18 9.70
C LEU A 154 -3.32 -11.17 10.38
N LYS A 155 -2.29 -11.68 11.06
CA LYS A 155 -1.22 -10.85 11.65
C LYS A 155 -0.44 -10.12 10.57
N GLY A 156 -0.14 -10.80 9.46
CA GLY A 156 0.54 -10.21 8.30
C GLY A 156 -0.24 -9.04 7.71
N GLN A 157 -1.54 -9.17 7.51
CA GLN A 157 -2.41 -8.09 7.04
C GLN A 157 -2.42 -6.91 8.01
N SER A 158 -2.55 -7.18 9.31
CA SER A 158 -2.50 -6.15 10.35
C SER A 158 -1.16 -5.41 10.36
N LEU A 159 -0.04 -6.13 10.18
CA LEU A 159 1.29 -5.53 10.12
C LEU A 159 1.48 -4.65 8.87
N ILE A 160 0.96 -5.05 7.71
CA ILE A 160 0.96 -4.20 6.50
C ILE A 160 0.19 -2.90 6.75
N TYR A 161 -0.98 -3.00 7.39
CA TYR A 161 -1.78 -1.81 7.71
C TYR A 161 -1.08 -0.89 8.71
N VAL A 162 -0.50 -1.44 9.78
CA VAL A 162 0.26 -0.67 10.79
C VAL A 162 1.51 -0.02 10.18
N ALA A 163 2.28 -0.77 9.40
CA ALA A 163 3.49 -0.24 8.76
C ALA A 163 3.14 0.81 7.70
N GLY A 164 2.15 0.54 6.85
CA GLY A 164 1.72 1.44 5.79
C GLY A 164 0.94 2.63 6.35
N SER A 165 -0.37 2.45 6.56
CA SER A 165 -1.28 3.54 6.94
C SER A 165 -0.93 4.13 8.31
N GLY A 166 -0.52 3.31 9.29
CA GLY A 166 -0.10 3.78 10.61
C GLY A 166 1.21 4.58 10.55
N LEU A 167 2.34 3.90 10.40
CA LEU A 167 3.66 4.55 10.46
C LEU A 167 3.93 5.41 9.22
N GLY A 168 3.71 4.86 8.03
CA GLY A 168 3.92 5.60 6.77
C GLY A 168 3.02 6.83 6.67
N GLY A 169 1.73 6.69 7.00
CA GLY A 169 0.79 7.79 7.04
C GLY A 169 1.16 8.88 8.05
N ALA A 170 1.52 8.48 9.28
CA ALA A 170 1.96 9.42 10.31
C ALA A 170 3.22 10.19 9.89
N LEU A 171 4.23 9.50 9.34
CA LEU A 171 5.45 10.12 8.83
C LEU A 171 5.16 11.03 7.64
N GLY A 172 4.29 10.63 6.72
CA GLY A 172 3.87 11.43 5.57
C GLY A 172 3.21 12.76 5.98
N ASN A 173 2.30 12.71 6.95
CA ASN A 173 1.67 13.91 7.50
C ASN A 173 2.68 14.79 8.22
N LEU A 174 3.50 14.22 9.13
CA LEU A 174 4.43 14.99 9.95
C LEU A 174 5.55 15.63 9.11
N LEU A 175 6.24 14.84 8.30
CA LEU A 175 7.37 15.32 7.51
C LEU A 175 6.89 16.17 6.32
N GLY A 176 5.82 15.74 5.65
CA GLY A 176 5.20 16.50 4.55
C GLY A 176 4.72 17.87 5.02
N GLY A 177 4.04 17.95 6.18
CA GLY A 177 3.59 19.22 6.76
C GLY A 177 4.73 20.15 7.11
N ARG A 178 5.76 19.63 7.82
CA ARG A 178 6.94 20.44 8.16
C ARG A 178 7.67 20.98 6.93
N LEU A 179 7.77 20.19 5.87
CA LEU A 179 8.41 20.62 4.62
C LEU A 179 7.53 21.62 3.89
N LEU A 180 6.21 21.43 3.85
CA LEU A 180 5.26 22.36 3.28
C LEU A 180 5.37 23.75 3.94
N ASP A 181 5.37 23.79 5.27
CA ASP A 181 5.42 25.03 6.05
C ASP A 181 6.75 25.78 5.90
N ARG A 182 7.88 25.05 5.82
CA ARG A 182 9.22 25.66 5.77
C ARG A 182 9.71 25.98 4.36
N SER A 183 9.37 25.13 3.39
CA SER A 183 10.00 25.13 2.06
C SER A 183 8.98 25.01 0.92
N GLY A 184 7.69 25.02 1.25
CA GLY A 184 6.61 24.92 0.28
C GLY A 184 6.37 23.50 -0.24
N ILE A 185 5.34 23.35 -1.05
CA ILE A 185 4.88 22.05 -1.57
C ILE A 185 5.95 21.31 -2.37
N GLN A 186 6.87 22.02 -3.00
CA GLN A 186 7.94 21.41 -3.81
C GLN A 186 8.84 20.51 -2.98
N ALA A 187 9.18 20.90 -1.74
CA ALA A 187 9.99 20.08 -0.83
C ALA A 187 9.25 18.83 -0.36
N ALA A 188 7.95 18.93 -0.09
CA ALA A 188 7.12 17.77 0.25
C ALA A 188 6.99 16.78 -0.92
N LEU A 189 6.87 17.28 -2.16
CA LEU A 189 6.85 16.45 -3.36
C LEU A 189 8.20 15.78 -3.63
N LEU A 190 9.30 16.43 -3.33
CA LEU A 190 10.64 15.83 -3.42
C LEU A 190 10.79 14.68 -2.41
N LEU A 191 10.38 14.90 -1.14
CA LEU A 191 10.33 13.82 -0.14
C LEU A 191 9.49 12.64 -0.64
N GLY A 192 8.31 12.92 -1.19
CA GLY A 192 7.44 11.91 -1.77
C GLY A 192 8.13 11.14 -2.91
N THR A 193 8.81 11.82 -3.83
CA THR A 193 9.53 11.19 -4.93
C THR A 193 10.65 10.26 -4.43
N VAL A 194 11.43 10.71 -3.44
CA VAL A 194 12.50 9.89 -2.83
C VAL A 194 11.91 8.70 -2.10
N SER A 195 10.81 8.88 -1.36
CA SER A 195 10.13 7.80 -0.65
C SER A 195 9.49 6.79 -1.62
N ALA A 196 8.92 7.23 -2.75
CA ALA A 196 8.40 6.35 -3.79
C ALA A 196 9.53 5.48 -4.39
N ALA A 197 10.69 6.07 -4.66
CA ALA A 197 11.87 5.33 -5.14
C ALA A 197 12.36 4.33 -4.09
N ALA A 198 12.39 4.70 -2.81
CA ALA A 198 12.74 3.80 -1.70
C ALA A 198 11.74 2.63 -1.58
N SER A 199 10.42 2.90 -1.73
CA SER A 199 9.40 1.85 -1.79
C SER A 199 9.64 0.88 -2.93
N LEU A 200 9.88 1.37 -4.14
CA LEU A 200 10.18 0.54 -5.30
C LEU A 200 11.43 -0.33 -5.06
N LEU A 201 12.50 0.26 -4.54
CA LEU A 201 13.74 -0.46 -4.24
C LEU A 201 13.50 -1.58 -3.22
N THR A 202 12.80 -1.29 -2.12
CA THR A 202 12.50 -2.28 -1.09
C THR A 202 11.62 -3.42 -1.61
N PHE A 203 10.62 -3.14 -2.44
CA PHE A 203 9.83 -4.19 -3.09
C PHE A 203 10.65 -4.99 -4.10
N CYS A 204 11.54 -4.38 -4.86
CA CYS A 204 12.44 -5.11 -5.74
C CYS A 204 13.38 -6.06 -4.97
N LEU A 205 13.83 -5.67 -3.78
CA LEU A 205 14.70 -6.51 -2.95
C LEU A 205 13.94 -7.63 -2.25
N SER A 206 12.73 -7.35 -1.74
CA SER A 206 11.93 -8.31 -0.96
C SER A 206 11.26 -9.39 -1.82
N THR A 207 10.95 -9.09 -3.11
CA THR A 207 10.13 -9.98 -3.97
C THR A 207 10.92 -10.60 -5.15
N ARG A 208 12.25 -10.62 -5.07
CA ARG A 208 13.13 -11.10 -6.18
C ARG A 208 12.93 -12.57 -6.58
N GLU A 209 12.48 -13.44 -5.67
CA GLU A 209 12.32 -14.88 -5.92
C GLU A 209 10.93 -15.29 -6.38
N ASP A 210 9.94 -14.39 -6.34
CA ASP A 210 8.58 -14.67 -6.80
C ASP A 210 8.46 -14.71 -8.35
N SER A 211 9.57 -14.57 -9.05
CA SER A 211 9.63 -14.50 -10.52
C SER A 211 9.99 -15.85 -11.20
N ARG A 212 9.95 -16.98 -10.45
CA ARG A 212 10.15 -18.33 -11.01
C ARG A 212 8.89 -19.16 -11.00
#